data_0eb1c6ccde88e92fdec71f6b1f5197d5
#
_entry.id   0eb1c6ccde88e92fdec71f6b1f5197d5
#
_cell.length_a   1.000
_cell.length_b   1.000
_cell.length_c   1.000
_cell.angle_alpha   90.00
_cell.angle_beta   90.00
_cell.angle_gamma   90.00
#
_symmetry.space_group_name_H-M   'P 1'
#
loop_
_entity.id
_entity.type
_entity.pdbx_description
1 polymer ?
#
loop_
_entity_poly.entity_id
_entity_poly.type
_entity_poly.pdbx_seq_one_letter_code
_entity_poly.pdbx_strand_id
1 'polypeptide(L)'
;MADEQPLTFLCITSYEKGHAFLRECKRQGCYVVLLTVDRLRDAPWPHDSIDEFHTIPDLFIREEAIRAASHIARRRYLDRIVPLDDYDVFMAAHLREHFRVPGMGDTTARYFRDKLAMRMQALEKGILVPPFVPVINYDRLREYMDRVPPPWVLKPRAEAASIGIKRIYGSEELWRALDELGDRQSYFLLEKYILGDVYHVDAITYEREVLFAEVHKYGAPPLNVMHEGGLFVTRTLPRESPEATQVRDLHDRVLGLLGFVRGVTHTEFIRGREDGEYYFLETAARVGGAHITDLVHATTGIDLWAEWAKVEIAGGDRPYAVPAYWKDYGGMIVCLARQEWPDTGAYDDREVVMRINHRHHAGLVVVSPDAARVQALLDNYQPRFYNDFFANLPAPDRPPT
;
A
#
# COMPACT_ATOMS: atom_id res chain seq x y z
N MET A 1 -34.68 -14.04 20.14
CA MET A 1 -33.33 -13.85 19.61
C MET A 1 -32.70 -12.84 20.53
N ALA A 2 -31.62 -13.16 21.22
CA ALA A 2 -30.88 -12.17 21.99
C ALA A 2 -30.42 -11.10 20.99
N ASP A 3 -30.67 -9.82 21.30
CA ASP A 3 -30.08 -8.70 20.52
C ASP A 3 -28.55 -8.85 20.59
N GLU A 4 -27.96 -9.37 19.54
CA GLU A 4 -26.50 -9.41 19.39
C GLU A 4 -26.05 -7.95 19.38
N GLN A 5 -25.27 -7.55 20.38
CA GLN A 5 -24.74 -6.20 20.42
C GLN A 5 -23.90 -5.96 19.15
N PRO A 6 -23.99 -4.77 18.53
CA PRO A 6 -23.22 -4.45 17.35
C PRO A 6 -21.72 -4.55 17.65
N LEU A 7 -20.96 -5.12 16.69
CA LEU A 7 -19.50 -5.15 16.78
C LEU A 7 -18.94 -3.74 16.83
N THR A 8 -18.05 -3.50 17.77
CA THR A 8 -17.36 -2.20 17.92
C THR A 8 -16.01 -2.22 17.22
N PHE A 9 -15.86 -1.34 16.25
CA PHE A 9 -14.62 -1.11 15.52
C PHE A 9 -13.91 0.12 16.05
N LEU A 10 -12.67 -0.03 16.51
CA LEU A 10 -11.74 1.08 16.70
C LEU A 10 -10.90 1.20 15.41
N CYS A 11 -11.23 2.17 14.57
CA CYS A 11 -10.46 2.52 13.40
C CYS A 11 -9.42 3.59 13.77
N ILE A 12 -8.16 3.36 13.46
CA ILE A 12 -7.08 4.33 13.71
C ILE A 12 -6.46 4.79 12.41
N THR A 13 -6.16 6.08 12.30
CA THR A 13 -5.50 6.61 11.11
C THR A 13 -4.77 7.93 11.36
N SER A 14 -3.55 8.02 10.86
CA SER A 14 -2.73 9.25 10.84
C SER A 14 -2.97 10.10 9.58
N TYR A 15 -3.78 9.62 8.62
CA TYR A 15 -4.11 10.30 7.38
C TYR A 15 -5.61 10.20 7.08
N GLU A 16 -6.12 11.14 6.30
CA GLU A 16 -7.53 11.12 5.86
C GLU A 16 -7.75 10.03 4.81
N LYS A 17 -8.13 8.83 5.29
CA LYS A 17 -8.35 7.62 4.47
C LYS A 17 -9.45 6.74 5.05
N GLY A 18 -9.87 5.74 4.27
CA GLY A 18 -10.77 4.70 4.76
C GLY A 18 -12.25 5.08 4.81
N HIS A 19 -12.68 6.14 4.14
CA HIS A 19 -14.07 6.58 4.14
C HIS A 19 -15.06 5.48 3.74
N ALA A 20 -14.73 4.70 2.69
CA ALA A 20 -15.60 3.60 2.26
C ALA A 20 -15.60 2.44 3.27
N PHE A 21 -14.48 2.17 3.95
CA PHE A 21 -14.43 1.22 5.06
C PHE A 21 -15.36 1.62 6.20
N LEU A 22 -15.29 2.89 6.65
CA LEU A 22 -16.14 3.41 7.73
C LEU A 22 -17.62 3.34 7.36
N ARG A 23 -17.97 3.75 6.13
CA ARG A 23 -19.35 3.67 5.61
C ARG A 23 -19.86 2.25 5.57
N GLU A 24 -19.03 1.30 5.12
CA GLU A 24 -19.42 -0.11 5.06
C GLU A 24 -19.62 -0.71 6.46
N CYS A 25 -18.73 -0.45 7.42
CA CYS A 25 -18.92 -0.86 8.80
C CYS A 25 -20.26 -0.36 9.34
N LYS A 26 -20.57 0.92 9.13
CA LYS A 26 -21.85 1.51 9.58
C LYS A 26 -23.06 0.88 8.88
N ARG A 27 -22.97 0.66 7.56
CA ARG A 27 -24.02 0.01 6.77
C ARG A 27 -24.33 -1.41 7.26
N GLN A 28 -23.32 -2.12 7.76
CA GLN A 28 -23.43 -3.47 8.34
C GLN A 28 -23.89 -3.46 9.82
N GLY A 29 -24.22 -2.28 10.37
CA GLY A 29 -24.72 -2.14 11.74
C GLY A 29 -23.65 -2.16 12.82
N CYS A 30 -22.38 -1.99 12.47
CA CYS A 30 -21.29 -1.88 13.44
C CYS A 30 -21.33 -0.52 14.17
N TYR A 31 -20.79 -0.50 15.38
CA TYR A 31 -20.46 0.72 16.09
C TYR A 31 -19.05 1.15 15.73
N VAL A 32 -18.92 2.33 15.14
CA VAL A 32 -17.67 2.82 14.54
C VAL A 32 -17.07 3.92 15.41
N VAL A 33 -15.87 3.67 15.93
CA VAL A 33 -15.06 4.66 16.65
C VAL A 33 -13.87 5.01 15.77
N LEU A 34 -13.71 6.29 15.43
CA LEU A 34 -12.54 6.79 14.72
C LEU A 34 -11.61 7.52 15.68
N LEU A 35 -10.37 7.06 15.79
CA LEU A 35 -9.29 7.72 16.50
C LEU A 35 -8.25 8.20 15.48
N THR A 36 -8.05 9.52 15.39
CA THR A 36 -7.13 10.13 14.45
C THR A 36 -6.25 11.20 15.14
N VAL A 37 -5.47 11.93 14.37
CA VAL A 37 -4.59 12.99 14.88
C VAL A 37 -5.27 14.36 14.85
N ASP A 38 -4.88 15.26 15.76
CA ASP A 38 -5.53 16.58 15.94
C ASP A 38 -5.56 17.42 14.64
N ARG A 39 -4.57 17.31 13.77
CA ARG A 39 -4.51 18.02 12.48
C ARG A 39 -5.61 17.60 11.50
N LEU A 40 -6.22 16.43 11.70
CA LEU A 40 -7.31 15.88 10.87
C LEU A 40 -8.69 16.05 11.52
N ARG A 41 -8.81 16.84 12.60
CA ARG A 41 -10.06 17.06 13.32
C ARG A 41 -11.18 17.58 12.39
N ASP A 42 -10.84 18.51 11.54
CA ASP A 42 -11.77 19.20 10.63
C ASP A 42 -11.72 18.66 9.19
N ALA A 43 -11.08 17.52 8.99
CA ALA A 43 -11.07 16.85 7.67
C ALA A 43 -12.48 16.35 7.30
N PRO A 44 -12.79 16.16 6.01
CA PRO A 44 -14.14 15.83 5.54
C PRO A 44 -14.51 14.36 5.80
N TRP A 45 -14.45 13.94 7.05
CA TRP A 45 -14.83 12.60 7.48
C TRP A 45 -16.29 12.28 7.20
N PRO A 46 -16.67 11.02 6.94
CA PRO A 46 -18.07 10.60 6.81
C PRO A 46 -18.73 10.51 8.21
N HIS A 47 -18.98 11.66 8.82
CA HIS A 47 -19.49 11.76 10.20
C HIS A 47 -20.77 10.95 10.43
N ASP A 48 -21.63 10.79 9.40
CA ASP A 48 -22.83 9.94 9.47
C ASP A 48 -22.50 8.45 9.66
N SER A 49 -21.26 8.07 9.43
CA SER A 49 -20.77 6.68 9.54
C SER A 49 -19.83 6.48 10.74
N ILE A 50 -19.72 7.46 11.62
CA ILE A 50 -18.84 7.45 12.79
C ILE A 50 -19.70 7.72 14.03
N ASP A 51 -19.72 6.77 14.98
CA ASP A 51 -20.49 6.92 16.22
C ASP A 51 -19.72 7.69 17.29
N GLU A 52 -18.41 7.51 17.38
CA GLU A 52 -17.51 8.28 18.24
C GLU A 52 -16.28 8.74 17.45
N PHE A 53 -15.94 10.02 17.62
CA PHE A 53 -14.78 10.63 16.96
C PHE A 53 -13.83 11.20 18.01
N HIS A 54 -12.58 10.73 17.98
CA HIS A 54 -11.54 11.13 18.93
C HIS A 54 -10.29 11.57 18.19
N THR A 55 -9.59 12.55 18.74
CA THR A 55 -8.29 12.99 18.23
C THR A 55 -7.25 13.02 19.32
N ILE A 56 -5.99 12.73 18.96
CA ILE A 56 -4.81 12.87 19.80
C ILE A 56 -3.70 13.61 19.03
N PRO A 57 -2.72 14.19 19.70
CA PRO A 57 -1.64 14.90 19.00
C PRO A 57 -0.89 14.04 17.98
N ASP A 58 -0.52 12.80 18.36
CA ASP A 58 0.28 11.91 17.52
C ASP A 58 -0.02 10.43 17.82
N LEU A 59 -0.41 9.68 16.79
CA LEU A 59 -0.63 8.23 16.86
C LEU A 59 0.68 7.43 16.95
N PHE A 60 1.83 8.01 16.63
CA PHE A 60 3.13 7.35 16.78
C PHE A 60 3.63 7.35 18.23
N ILE A 61 3.04 8.16 19.11
CA ILE A 61 3.35 8.16 20.54
C ILE A 61 2.52 7.07 21.21
N ARG A 62 3.18 5.93 21.47
CA ARG A 62 2.57 4.69 21.97
C ARG A 62 1.70 4.90 23.21
N GLU A 63 2.19 5.66 24.20
CA GLU A 63 1.50 5.91 25.44
C GLU A 63 0.21 6.75 25.25
N GLU A 64 0.22 7.67 24.30
CA GLU A 64 -0.96 8.48 23.98
C GLU A 64 -2.04 7.64 23.31
N ALA A 65 -1.65 6.82 22.31
CA ALA A 65 -2.56 5.90 21.64
C ALA A 65 -3.20 4.89 22.63
N ILE A 66 -2.41 4.31 23.55
CA ILE A 66 -2.90 3.40 24.58
C ILE A 66 -3.87 4.13 25.53
N ARG A 67 -3.55 5.34 25.98
CA ARG A 67 -4.42 6.11 26.88
C ARG A 67 -5.75 6.44 26.21
N ALA A 68 -5.73 6.89 24.97
CA ALA A 68 -6.93 7.18 24.19
C ALA A 68 -7.80 5.94 23.99
N ALA A 69 -7.21 4.84 23.51
CA ALA A 69 -7.91 3.58 23.34
C ALA A 69 -8.45 3.01 24.68
N SER A 70 -7.69 3.16 25.78
CA SER A 70 -8.15 2.77 27.13
C SER A 70 -9.34 3.59 27.61
N HIS A 71 -9.39 4.89 27.29
CA HIS A 71 -10.54 5.73 27.62
C HIS A 71 -11.81 5.24 26.91
N ILE A 72 -11.68 4.85 25.63
CA ILE A 72 -12.77 4.28 24.82
C ILE A 72 -13.17 2.92 25.39
N ALA A 73 -12.20 2.03 25.63
CA ALA A 73 -12.42 0.65 26.09
C ALA A 73 -13.11 0.55 27.47
N ARG A 74 -13.00 1.57 28.33
CA ARG A 74 -13.75 1.63 29.62
C ARG A 74 -15.26 1.71 29.44
N ARG A 75 -15.72 2.15 28.28
CA ARG A 75 -17.14 2.37 27.99
C ARG A 75 -17.69 1.38 26.98
N ARG A 76 -16.79 0.82 26.14
CA ARG A 76 -17.13 -0.07 25.06
C ARG A 76 -16.18 -1.23 24.98
N TYR A 77 -16.72 -2.42 24.78
CA TYR A 77 -15.89 -3.55 24.38
C TYR A 77 -15.41 -3.34 22.94
N LEU A 78 -14.11 -3.52 22.69
CA LEU A 78 -13.52 -3.37 21.37
C LEU A 78 -13.42 -4.75 20.71
N ASP A 79 -14.19 -4.97 19.64
CA ASP A 79 -14.17 -6.24 18.90
C ASP A 79 -13.10 -6.27 17.84
N ARG A 80 -12.83 -5.12 17.21
CA ARG A 80 -11.82 -4.97 16.14
C ARG A 80 -11.05 -3.67 16.30
N ILE A 81 -9.76 -3.72 15.98
CA ILE A 81 -8.89 -2.53 15.88
C ILE A 81 -8.27 -2.57 14.48
N VAL A 82 -8.52 -1.57 13.64
CA VAL A 82 -8.12 -1.57 12.22
C VAL A 82 -7.33 -0.31 11.89
N PRO A 83 -6.10 -0.45 11.35
CA PRO A 83 -5.36 0.69 10.81
C PRO A 83 -5.89 1.00 9.41
N LEU A 84 -6.32 2.23 9.15
CA LEU A 84 -6.78 2.64 7.82
C LEU A 84 -5.62 3.16 6.94
N ASP A 85 -4.43 3.30 7.50
CA ASP A 85 -3.21 3.66 6.77
C ASP A 85 -2.05 2.73 7.10
N ASP A 86 -1.09 2.67 6.19
CA ASP A 86 0.12 1.86 6.33
C ASP A 86 0.95 2.25 7.57
N TYR A 87 1.02 3.54 7.87
CA TYR A 87 1.79 4.06 9.01
C TYR A 87 1.25 3.58 10.36
N ASP A 88 -0.05 3.27 10.44
CA ASP A 88 -0.73 2.91 11.68
C ASP A 88 -0.74 1.40 11.96
N VAL A 89 -0.21 0.57 11.05
CA VAL A 89 -0.20 -0.90 11.15
C VAL A 89 0.48 -1.38 12.43
N PHE A 90 1.63 -0.80 12.80
CA PHE A 90 2.32 -1.15 14.04
C PHE A 90 1.51 -0.77 15.27
N MET A 91 0.91 0.42 15.28
CA MET A 91 0.11 0.88 16.41
C MET A 91 -1.14 0.03 16.59
N ALA A 92 -1.84 -0.31 15.49
CA ALA A 92 -3.00 -1.20 15.56
C ALA A 92 -2.63 -2.58 16.12
N ALA A 93 -1.51 -3.16 15.68
CA ALA A 93 -1.02 -4.44 16.17
C ALA A 93 -0.72 -4.38 17.67
N HIS A 94 -0.04 -3.31 18.10
CA HIS A 94 0.27 -3.08 19.50
C HIS A 94 -0.98 -2.93 20.36
N LEU A 95 -1.97 -2.16 19.92
CA LEU A 95 -3.25 -1.99 20.63
C LEU A 95 -4.02 -3.32 20.68
N ARG A 96 -4.03 -4.12 19.60
CA ARG A 96 -4.65 -5.45 19.62
C ARG A 96 -4.04 -6.35 20.71
N GLU A 97 -2.72 -6.40 20.79
CA GLU A 97 -2.05 -7.19 21.84
C GLU A 97 -2.31 -6.64 23.25
N HIS A 98 -2.30 -5.32 23.43
CA HIS A 98 -2.56 -4.68 24.72
C HIS A 98 -3.98 -4.97 25.23
N PHE A 99 -4.98 -4.84 24.36
CA PHE A 99 -6.40 -5.03 24.71
C PHE A 99 -6.90 -6.45 24.50
N ARG A 100 -6.04 -7.39 24.02
CA ARG A 100 -6.42 -8.76 23.69
C ARG A 100 -7.51 -8.86 22.62
N VAL A 101 -7.53 -7.91 21.70
CA VAL A 101 -8.41 -7.92 20.54
C VAL A 101 -7.83 -8.83 19.45
N PRO A 102 -8.64 -9.73 18.87
CA PRO A 102 -8.16 -10.61 17.79
C PRO A 102 -7.63 -9.85 16.57
N GLY A 103 -6.58 -10.38 15.93
CA GLY A 103 -6.01 -9.85 14.72
C GLY A 103 -4.49 -9.98 14.67
N MET A 104 -3.86 -9.33 13.68
CA MET A 104 -2.43 -9.35 13.48
C MET A 104 -1.71 -8.62 14.63
N GLY A 105 -0.86 -9.34 15.37
CA GLY A 105 -0.05 -8.81 16.46
C GLY A 105 1.30 -8.24 15.99
N ASP A 106 2.10 -7.72 16.93
CA ASP A 106 3.34 -6.96 16.66
C ASP A 106 4.35 -7.73 15.80
N THR A 107 4.56 -9.02 16.05
CA THR A 107 5.53 -9.82 15.28
C THR A 107 5.13 -9.94 13.82
N THR A 108 3.87 -10.30 13.55
CA THR A 108 3.37 -10.47 12.18
C THR A 108 3.28 -9.13 11.46
N ALA A 109 2.88 -8.05 12.13
CA ALA A 109 2.78 -6.71 11.57
C ALA A 109 4.11 -6.23 10.99
N ARG A 110 5.25 -6.65 11.57
CA ARG A 110 6.58 -6.33 11.01
C ARG A 110 6.77 -6.85 9.60
N TYR A 111 6.21 -8.01 9.27
CA TYR A 111 6.29 -8.59 7.93
C TYR A 111 5.43 -7.86 6.88
N PHE A 112 4.60 -6.90 7.32
CA PHE A 112 3.76 -6.08 6.44
C PHE A 112 4.08 -4.59 6.50
N ARG A 113 5.18 -4.22 7.19
CA ARG A 113 5.56 -2.81 7.36
C ARG A 113 7.08 -2.59 7.37
N ASP A 114 7.88 -3.48 7.97
CA ASP A 114 9.34 -3.37 8.05
C ASP A 114 10.00 -4.15 6.91
N LYS A 115 10.53 -3.41 5.92
CA LYS A 115 11.17 -4.00 4.74
C LYS A 115 12.32 -4.95 5.06
N LEU A 116 13.07 -4.71 6.14
CA LEU A 116 14.12 -5.62 6.58
C LEU A 116 13.52 -6.93 7.11
N ALA A 117 12.47 -6.85 7.93
CA ALA A 117 11.79 -8.04 8.43
C ALA A 117 11.14 -8.85 7.28
N MET A 118 10.53 -8.16 6.31
CA MET A 118 10.01 -8.80 5.07
C MET A 118 11.10 -9.55 4.33
N ARG A 119 12.25 -8.90 4.09
CA ARG A 119 13.39 -9.51 3.38
C ARG A 119 13.92 -10.75 4.08
N MET A 120 14.14 -10.63 5.39
CA MET A 120 14.68 -11.74 6.18
C MET A 120 13.73 -12.94 6.18
N GLN A 121 12.43 -12.71 6.46
CA GLN A 121 11.42 -13.74 6.48
C GLN A 121 11.24 -14.40 5.11
N ALA A 122 11.17 -13.59 4.04
CA ALA A 122 11.02 -14.11 2.68
C ALA A 122 12.21 -14.96 2.25
N LEU A 123 13.44 -14.48 2.50
CA LEU A 123 14.68 -15.21 2.18
C LEU A 123 14.76 -16.53 2.94
N GLU A 124 14.48 -16.55 4.25
CA GLU A 124 14.47 -17.76 5.07
C GLU A 124 13.50 -18.81 4.54
N LYS A 125 12.40 -18.36 3.95
CA LYS A 125 11.35 -19.25 3.38
C LYS A 125 11.54 -19.54 1.88
N GLY A 126 12.69 -19.17 1.30
CA GLY A 126 13.02 -19.47 -0.10
C GLY A 126 12.29 -18.62 -1.13
N ILE A 127 11.81 -17.43 -0.75
CA ILE A 127 11.31 -16.40 -1.68
C ILE A 127 12.49 -15.55 -2.13
N LEU A 128 12.62 -15.36 -3.44
CA LEU A 128 13.67 -14.54 -4.00
C LEU A 128 13.42 -13.06 -3.67
N VAL A 129 14.44 -12.42 -3.11
CA VAL A 129 14.45 -10.99 -2.78
C VAL A 129 15.72 -10.35 -3.32
N PRO A 130 15.75 -9.04 -3.62
CA PRO A 130 17.01 -8.38 -3.94
C PRO A 130 18.07 -8.66 -2.86
N PRO A 131 19.32 -9.01 -3.20
CA PRO A 131 20.40 -9.12 -2.22
C PRO A 131 20.43 -7.90 -1.32
N PHE A 132 20.49 -8.08 -0.01
CA PHE A 132 20.38 -6.98 0.94
C PHE A 132 21.28 -7.17 2.17
N VAL A 133 21.48 -6.07 2.91
CA VAL A 133 22.15 -6.05 4.20
C VAL A 133 21.51 -4.99 5.11
N PRO A 134 21.30 -5.27 6.41
CA PRO A 134 20.88 -4.25 7.37
C PRO A 134 22.00 -3.26 7.62
N VAL A 135 21.67 -1.95 7.73
CA VAL A 135 22.64 -0.91 8.05
C VAL A 135 22.84 -0.84 9.57
N ILE A 136 23.53 -1.84 10.12
CA ILE A 136 23.75 -2.00 11.56
C ILE A 136 25.25 -2.22 11.86
N ASN A 137 25.90 -3.06 11.08
CA ASN A 137 27.30 -3.45 11.29
C ASN A 137 28.13 -3.13 10.05
N TYR A 138 29.18 -2.31 10.22
CA TYR A 138 30.00 -1.82 9.09
C TYR A 138 30.86 -2.92 8.44
N ASP A 139 31.28 -3.94 9.16
CA ASP A 139 32.02 -5.04 8.54
C ASP A 139 31.11 -5.85 7.62
N ARG A 140 29.87 -6.11 8.06
CA ARG A 140 28.84 -6.72 7.20
C ARG A 140 28.50 -5.88 5.97
N LEU A 141 28.48 -4.56 6.10
CA LEU A 141 28.30 -3.65 4.96
C LEU A 141 29.47 -3.74 3.98
N ARG A 142 30.73 -3.79 4.46
CA ARG A 142 31.91 -3.99 3.59
C ARG A 142 31.88 -5.33 2.89
N GLU A 143 31.64 -6.42 3.61
CA GLU A 143 31.45 -7.77 3.04
C GLU A 143 30.36 -7.80 1.95
N TYR A 144 29.26 -7.07 2.17
CA TYR A 144 28.19 -6.96 1.18
C TYR A 144 28.66 -6.21 -0.07
N MET A 145 29.28 -5.04 0.08
CA MET A 145 29.79 -4.24 -1.05
C MET A 145 30.83 -4.99 -1.88
N ASP A 146 31.65 -5.82 -1.27
CA ASP A 146 32.65 -6.65 -1.97
C ASP A 146 31.99 -7.73 -2.82
N ARG A 147 30.84 -8.26 -2.42
CA ARG A 147 30.12 -9.34 -3.13
C ARG A 147 29.08 -8.84 -4.12
N VAL A 148 28.45 -7.73 -3.82
CA VAL A 148 27.29 -7.21 -4.56
C VAL A 148 27.69 -5.88 -5.20
N PRO A 149 27.95 -5.83 -6.51
CA PRO A 149 28.35 -4.59 -7.16
C PRO A 149 27.21 -3.55 -7.18
N PRO A 150 27.52 -2.24 -7.16
CA PRO A 150 26.53 -1.19 -7.32
C PRO A 150 25.86 -1.26 -8.71
N PRO A 151 24.77 -0.52 -8.95
CA PRO A 151 24.13 0.40 -8.01
C PRO A 151 23.36 -0.31 -6.90
N TRP A 152 23.28 0.35 -5.76
CA TRP A 152 22.48 -0.09 -4.62
C TRP A 152 21.33 0.87 -4.35
N VAL A 153 20.41 0.44 -3.49
CA VAL A 153 19.30 1.24 -2.96
C VAL A 153 19.44 1.27 -1.43
N LEU A 154 19.70 2.46 -0.89
CA LEU A 154 19.61 2.73 0.55
C LEU A 154 18.19 3.21 0.83
N LYS A 155 17.43 2.46 1.63
CA LYS A 155 16.02 2.77 1.89
C LYS A 155 15.61 2.62 3.34
N PRO A 156 14.69 3.48 3.82
CA PRO A 156 14.09 3.32 5.13
C PRO A 156 13.33 1.98 5.22
N ARG A 157 13.38 1.37 6.40
CA ARG A 157 12.70 0.09 6.67
C ARG A 157 11.18 0.21 6.71
N ALA A 158 10.67 1.34 7.20
CA ALA A 158 9.26 1.52 7.52
C ALA A 158 8.62 2.78 6.90
N GLU A 159 9.14 3.25 5.76
CA GLU A 159 8.51 4.32 4.97
C GLU A 159 7.72 3.76 3.78
N ALA A 160 6.81 4.58 3.24
CA ALA A 160 5.98 4.29 2.09
C ALA A 160 6.24 5.28 0.94
N ALA A 161 5.66 5.06 -0.22
CA ALA A 161 5.70 5.96 -1.39
C ALA A 161 7.13 6.37 -1.81
N SER A 162 8.09 5.46 -1.73
CA SER A 162 9.50 5.70 -2.08
C SER A 162 10.19 6.86 -1.33
N ILE A 163 9.61 7.33 -0.21
CA ILE A 163 10.17 8.43 0.58
C ILE A 163 11.48 8.02 1.23
N GLY A 164 12.49 8.91 1.18
CA GLY A 164 13.79 8.69 1.80
C GLY A 164 14.66 7.60 1.16
N ILE A 165 14.26 7.06 0.02
CA ILE A 165 15.06 6.11 -0.75
C ILE A 165 16.16 6.88 -1.49
N LYS A 166 17.40 6.37 -1.44
CA LYS A 166 18.53 6.92 -2.20
C LYS A 166 19.13 5.82 -3.09
N ARG A 167 19.37 6.13 -4.36
CA ARG A 167 20.17 5.28 -5.25
C ARG A 167 21.64 5.59 -5.02
N ILE A 168 22.47 4.59 -4.85
CA ILE A 168 23.88 4.68 -4.45
C ILE A 168 24.74 4.01 -5.51
N TYR A 169 25.67 4.73 -6.09
CA TYR A 169 26.51 4.27 -7.21
C TYR A 169 27.91 3.84 -6.80
N GLY A 170 28.29 4.00 -5.55
CA GLY A 170 29.59 3.57 -5.06
C GLY A 170 29.73 3.68 -3.53
N SER A 171 30.80 3.09 -3.01
CA SER A 171 31.06 3.01 -1.58
C SER A 171 31.24 4.38 -0.90
N GLU A 172 31.92 5.32 -1.55
CA GLU A 172 32.12 6.67 -1.00
C GLU A 172 30.79 7.42 -0.84
N GLU A 173 29.88 7.27 -1.79
CA GLU A 173 28.54 7.85 -1.73
C GLU A 173 27.72 7.21 -0.59
N LEU A 174 27.84 5.89 -0.44
CA LEU A 174 27.19 5.18 0.68
C LEU A 174 27.66 5.72 2.01
N TRP A 175 28.99 5.80 2.25
CA TRP A 175 29.51 6.26 3.53
C TRP A 175 29.09 7.69 3.85
N ARG A 176 29.09 8.60 2.86
CA ARG A 176 28.56 9.96 3.05
C ARG A 176 27.08 9.96 3.43
N ALA A 177 26.27 9.15 2.75
CA ALA A 177 24.84 9.05 3.07
C ALA A 177 24.62 8.49 4.49
N LEU A 178 25.46 7.56 4.95
CA LEU A 178 25.39 7.02 6.30
C LEU A 178 25.82 8.06 7.36
N ASP A 179 26.86 8.83 7.08
CA ASP A 179 27.29 9.93 7.98
C ASP A 179 26.18 10.98 8.15
N GLU A 180 25.45 11.33 7.06
CA GLU A 180 24.28 12.22 7.11
C GLU A 180 23.14 11.64 7.97
N LEU A 181 22.94 10.33 7.96
CA LEU A 181 21.91 9.66 8.76
C LEU A 181 22.25 9.60 10.25
N GLY A 182 23.55 9.55 10.60
CA GLY A 182 24.00 9.44 11.99
C GLY A 182 23.34 8.24 12.69
N ASP A 183 22.79 8.43 13.88
CA ASP A 183 22.17 7.37 14.68
C ASP A 183 20.91 6.77 14.05
N ARG A 184 20.35 7.39 13.00
CA ARG A 184 19.21 6.86 12.27
C ARG A 184 19.56 5.72 11.30
N GLN A 185 20.82 5.38 11.11
CA GLN A 185 21.28 4.35 10.18
C GLN A 185 20.55 3.01 10.38
N SER A 186 20.32 2.60 11.64
CA SER A 186 19.65 1.34 11.98
C SER A 186 18.20 1.23 11.47
N TYR A 187 17.59 2.35 11.08
CA TYR A 187 16.28 2.38 10.45
C TYR A 187 16.33 2.18 8.92
N PHE A 188 17.51 1.86 8.38
CA PHE A 188 17.70 1.66 6.94
C PHE A 188 18.20 0.25 6.62
N LEU A 189 18.01 -0.14 5.36
CA LEU A 189 18.68 -1.29 4.75
C LEU A 189 19.30 -0.86 3.43
N LEU A 190 20.35 -1.55 3.02
CA LEU A 190 20.98 -1.45 1.71
C LEU A 190 20.62 -2.70 0.91
N GLU A 191 20.16 -2.54 -0.33
CA GLU A 191 19.88 -3.67 -1.22
C GLU A 191 20.40 -3.42 -2.63
N LYS A 192 20.59 -4.49 -3.40
CA LYS A 192 20.92 -4.41 -4.82
C LYS A 192 19.80 -3.70 -5.56
N TYR A 193 20.14 -2.70 -6.37
CA TYR A 193 19.22 -2.14 -7.34
C TYR A 193 18.96 -3.15 -8.45
N ILE A 194 17.74 -3.61 -8.60
CA ILE A 194 17.31 -4.49 -9.68
C ILE A 194 16.74 -3.62 -10.81
N LEU A 195 17.32 -3.69 -11.99
CA LEU A 195 16.74 -3.08 -13.16
C LEU A 195 15.67 -4.01 -13.74
N GLY A 196 14.42 -3.55 -13.76
CA GLY A 196 13.32 -4.44 -14.15
C GLY A 196 11.98 -3.77 -14.28
N ASP A 197 10.99 -4.59 -14.57
CA ASP A 197 9.59 -4.19 -14.63
C ASP A 197 8.92 -4.50 -13.29
N VAL A 198 8.16 -3.55 -12.76
CA VAL A 198 7.50 -3.68 -11.45
C VAL A 198 6.03 -4.03 -11.63
N TYR A 199 5.58 -4.96 -10.81
CA TYR A 199 4.22 -5.48 -10.76
C TYR A 199 3.64 -5.23 -9.39
N HIS A 200 2.32 -5.09 -9.32
CA HIS A 200 1.63 -5.14 -8.04
C HIS A 200 0.41 -6.06 -8.08
N VAL A 201 0.10 -6.60 -6.93
CA VAL A 201 -1.07 -7.44 -6.71
C VAL A 201 -1.89 -6.81 -5.60
N ASP A 202 -3.17 -6.56 -5.90
CA ASP A 202 -4.15 -6.07 -4.94
C ASP A 202 -5.13 -7.20 -4.65
N ALA A 203 -5.21 -7.62 -3.39
CA ALA A 203 -5.86 -8.87 -3.04
C ALA A 203 -6.74 -8.77 -1.80
N ILE A 204 -7.70 -9.70 -1.71
CA ILE A 204 -8.53 -9.98 -0.54
C ILE A 204 -8.19 -11.39 -0.06
N THR A 205 -7.79 -11.50 1.19
CA THR A 205 -7.51 -12.78 1.86
C THR A 205 -8.51 -12.98 3.00
N TYR A 206 -9.01 -14.20 3.13
CA TYR A 206 -9.82 -14.60 4.25
C TYR A 206 -9.43 -16.00 4.72
N GLU A 207 -9.14 -16.14 6.01
CA GLU A 207 -8.71 -17.39 6.67
C GLU A 207 -7.55 -18.06 5.94
N ARG A 208 -6.54 -17.27 5.55
CA ARG A 208 -5.30 -17.68 4.83
C ARG A 208 -5.50 -18.05 3.36
N GLU A 209 -6.70 -17.96 2.85
CA GLU A 209 -7.01 -18.20 1.45
C GLU A 209 -7.15 -16.85 0.72
N VAL A 210 -6.43 -16.68 -0.40
CA VAL A 210 -6.58 -15.53 -1.28
C VAL A 210 -7.81 -15.75 -2.15
N LEU A 211 -8.89 -15.02 -1.85
CA LEU A 211 -10.19 -15.16 -2.54
C LEU A 211 -10.32 -14.26 -3.77
N PHE A 212 -9.55 -13.20 -3.83
CA PHE A 212 -9.48 -12.26 -4.95
C PHE A 212 -8.06 -11.73 -5.08
N ALA A 213 -7.55 -11.65 -6.31
CA ALA A 213 -6.26 -11.04 -6.62
C ALA A 213 -6.26 -10.49 -8.04
N GLU A 214 -5.99 -9.20 -8.18
CA GLU A 214 -5.77 -8.54 -9.47
C GLU A 214 -4.30 -8.18 -9.63
N VAL A 215 -3.73 -8.58 -10.77
CA VAL A 215 -2.32 -8.35 -11.09
C VAL A 215 -2.21 -7.19 -12.06
N HIS A 216 -1.37 -6.24 -11.70
CA HIS A 216 -1.11 -5.04 -12.48
C HIS A 216 0.38 -4.91 -12.79
N LYS A 217 0.69 -4.13 -13.82
CA LYS A 217 2.06 -3.77 -14.17
C LYS A 217 2.20 -2.26 -14.25
N TYR A 218 3.21 -1.72 -13.59
CA TYR A 218 3.56 -0.30 -13.74
C TYR A 218 4.16 0.00 -15.11
N GLY A 219 3.89 1.17 -15.65
CA GLY A 219 4.50 1.66 -16.89
C GLY A 219 5.99 1.95 -16.72
N ALA A 220 6.35 2.52 -15.57
CA ALA A 220 7.73 2.69 -15.11
C ALA A 220 7.80 2.34 -13.62
N PRO A 221 8.94 1.87 -13.11
CA PRO A 221 9.11 1.59 -11.68
C PRO A 221 8.76 2.82 -10.82
N PRO A 222 7.94 2.68 -9.75
CA PRO A 222 7.54 3.81 -8.90
C PRO A 222 8.73 4.61 -8.36
N LEU A 223 9.84 3.94 -8.05
CA LEU A 223 11.08 4.59 -7.61
C LEU A 223 11.61 5.58 -8.67
N ASN A 224 11.57 5.22 -9.94
CA ASN A 224 12.03 6.09 -11.01
C ASN A 224 11.09 7.30 -11.18
N VAL A 225 9.77 7.04 -11.16
CA VAL A 225 8.76 8.11 -11.26
C VAL A 225 8.92 9.14 -10.14
N MET A 226 9.17 8.70 -8.91
CA MET A 226 9.32 9.59 -7.76
C MET A 226 10.64 10.37 -7.75
N HIS A 227 11.74 9.78 -8.24
CA HIS A 227 13.07 10.41 -8.18
C HIS A 227 13.44 11.20 -9.44
N GLU A 228 13.05 10.72 -10.60
CA GLU A 228 13.39 11.30 -11.90
C GLU A 228 12.28 12.21 -12.43
N GLY A 229 11.12 12.16 -11.77
CA GLY A 229 9.86 12.72 -12.25
C GLY A 229 9.23 11.85 -13.34
N GLY A 230 7.92 11.93 -13.49
CA GLY A 230 7.26 11.16 -14.52
C GLY A 230 5.76 10.99 -14.28
N LEU A 231 5.18 10.16 -15.13
CA LEU A 231 3.79 9.78 -15.06
C LEU A 231 3.68 8.48 -14.26
N PHE A 232 2.82 8.47 -13.27
CA PHE A 232 2.42 7.23 -12.61
C PHE A 232 1.42 6.52 -13.50
N VAL A 233 1.82 5.41 -14.07
CA VAL A 233 1.01 4.60 -14.99
C VAL A 233 0.98 3.18 -14.48
N THR A 234 -0.21 2.60 -14.41
CA THR A 234 -0.38 1.16 -14.14
C THR A 234 -1.53 0.60 -14.95
N ARG A 235 -1.50 -0.70 -15.22
CA ARG A 235 -2.55 -1.39 -15.97
C ARG A 235 -2.74 -2.82 -15.51
N THR A 236 -3.96 -3.31 -15.62
CA THR A 236 -4.29 -4.72 -15.41
C THR A 236 -3.59 -5.59 -16.46
N LEU A 237 -2.98 -6.69 -16.05
CA LEU A 237 -2.44 -7.69 -16.98
C LEU A 237 -3.55 -8.62 -17.52
N PRO A 238 -3.38 -9.19 -18.73
CA PRO A 238 -4.23 -10.29 -19.17
C PRO A 238 -4.17 -11.42 -18.14
N ARG A 239 -5.31 -11.74 -17.52
CA ARG A 239 -5.39 -12.59 -16.31
C ARG A 239 -4.82 -13.99 -16.49
N GLU A 240 -4.97 -14.53 -17.72
CA GLU A 240 -4.49 -15.87 -18.09
C GLU A 240 -3.07 -15.83 -18.70
N SER A 241 -2.41 -14.68 -18.72
CA SER A 241 -1.03 -14.61 -19.20
C SER A 241 -0.08 -15.36 -18.26
N PRO A 242 0.99 -15.97 -18.80
CA PRO A 242 2.01 -16.61 -17.96
C PRO A 242 2.60 -15.66 -16.92
N GLU A 243 2.76 -14.40 -17.30
CA GLU A 243 3.26 -13.33 -16.44
C GLU A 243 2.33 -13.06 -15.25
N ALA A 244 1.02 -12.90 -15.48
CA ALA A 244 0.04 -12.69 -14.42
C ALA A 244 -0.09 -13.91 -13.50
N THR A 245 -0.05 -15.11 -14.07
CA THR A 245 -0.12 -16.36 -13.32
C THR A 245 1.09 -16.51 -12.38
N GLN A 246 2.30 -16.31 -12.89
CA GLN A 246 3.53 -16.41 -12.07
C GLN A 246 3.55 -15.40 -10.92
N VAL A 247 3.13 -14.15 -11.19
CA VAL A 247 3.09 -13.11 -10.16
C VAL A 247 2.03 -13.44 -9.09
N ARG A 248 0.86 -13.95 -9.49
CA ARG A 248 -0.20 -14.38 -8.57
C ARG A 248 0.24 -15.55 -7.70
N ASP A 249 0.83 -16.59 -8.29
CA ASP A 249 1.32 -17.76 -7.55
C ASP A 249 2.40 -17.36 -6.54
N LEU A 250 3.29 -16.45 -6.92
CA LEU A 250 4.31 -15.93 -6.02
C LEU A 250 3.70 -15.10 -4.89
N HIS A 251 2.69 -14.27 -5.19
CA HIS A 251 1.95 -13.49 -4.20
C HIS A 251 1.31 -14.40 -3.13
N ASP A 252 0.57 -15.43 -3.55
CA ASP A 252 -0.12 -16.34 -2.64
C ASP A 252 0.89 -17.07 -1.71
N ARG A 253 2.03 -17.47 -2.26
CA ARG A 253 3.14 -18.04 -1.47
C ARG A 253 3.69 -17.03 -0.47
N VAL A 254 3.94 -15.78 -0.88
CA VAL A 254 4.45 -14.72 0.00
C VAL A 254 3.49 -14.50 1.17
N LEU A 255 2.19 -14.31 0.93
CA LEU A 255 1.22 -14.06 2.00
C LEU A 255 1.13 -15.24 2.97
N GLY A 256 1.10 -16.48 2.46
CA GLY A 256 1.10 -17.68 3.28
C GLY A 256 2.34 -17.79 4.18
N LEU A 257 3.54 -17.49 3.64
CA LEU A 257 4.81 -17.56 4.37
C LEU A 257 5.00 -16.41 5.38
N LEU A 258 4.45 -15.24 5.11
CA LEU A 258 4.43 -14.12 6.04
C LEU A 258 3.33 -14.23 7.11
N GLY A 259 2.44 -15.23 6.99
CA GLY A 259 1.41 -15.53 7.97
C GLY A 259 0.21 -14.59 7.93
N PHE A 260 -0.14 -14.06 6.76
CA PHE A 260 -1.34 -13.25 6.59
C PHE A 260 -2.59 -14.11 6.73
N VAL A 261 -3.50 -13.69 7.61
CA VAL A 261 -4.72 -14.46 7.88
C VAL A 261 -5.92 -13.90 7.14
N ARG A 262 -6.15 -12.60 7.24
CA ARG A 262 -7.32 -11.93 6.64
C ARG A 262 -7.09 -10.44 6.44
N GLY A 263 -7.82 -9.87 5.49
CA GLY A 263 -7.78 -8.45 5.14
C GLY A 263 -7.51 -8.23 3.66
N VAL A 264 -7.02 -7.05 3.35
CA VAL A 264 -6.58 -6.68 2.00
C VAL A 264 -5.08 -6.44 1.98
N THR A 265 -4.46 -6.66 0.84
CA THR A 265 -3.02 -6.42 0.67
C THR A 265 -2.73 -5.75 -0.65
N HIS A 266 -1.66 -4.96 -0.65
CA HIS A 266 -0.99 -4.44 -1.83
C HIS A 266 0.45 -4.96 -1.79
N THR A 267 0.83 -5.76 -2.80
CA THR A 267 2.13 -6.47 -2.82
C THR A 267 2.87 -6.16 -4.09
N GLU A 268 4.15 -5.81 -4.00
CA GLU A 268 4.99 -5.46 -5.14
C GLU A 268 6.08 -6.49 -5.44
N PHE A 269 6.32 -6.72 -6.73
CA PHE A 269 7.35 -7.57 -7.27
C PHE A 269 8.11 -6.86 -8.39
N ILE A 270 9.37 -7.21 -8.61
CA ILE A 270 10.14 -6.76 -9.76
C ILE A 270 10.68 -7.95 -10.54
N ARG A 271 10.47 -7.96 -11.84
CA ARG A 271 11.11 -8.91 -12.74
C ARG A 271 12.43 -8.34 -13.25
N GLY A 272 13.55 -8.95 -12.87
CA GLY A 272 14.88 -8.56 -13.31
C GLY A 272 15.04 -8.68 -14.82
N ARG A 273 15.63 -7.68 -15.47
CA ARG A 273 15.91 -7.72 -16.92
C ARG A 273 17.10 -8.61 -17.26
N GLU A 274 18.03 -8.78 -16.32
CA GLU A 274 19.26 -9.54 -16.55
C GLU A 274 19.02 -11.05 -16.49
N ASP A 275 18.16 -11.50 -15.58
CA ASP A 275 17.95 -12.91 -15.28
C ASP A 275 16.51 -13.40 -15.52
N GLY A 276 15.55 -12.46 -15.67
CA GLY A 276 14.14 -12.77 -15.86
C GLY A 276 13.42 -13.23 -14.59
N GLU A 277 14.09 -13.24 -13.44
CA GLU A 277 13.56 -13.71 -12.18
C GLU A 277 12.66 -12.68 -11.51
N TYR A 278 11.67 -13.15 -10.73
CA TYR A 278 10.79 -12.31 -9.96
C TYR A 278 11.27 -12.18 -8.51
N TYR A 279 11.54 -10.97 -8.09
CA TYR A 279 11.95 -10.62 -6.73
C TYR A 279 10.79 -9.99 -5.98
N PHE A 280 10.51 -10.48 -4.78
CA PHE A 280 9.57 -9.84 -3.88
C PHE A 280 10.16 -8.52 -3.35
N LEU A 281 9.42 -7.42 -3.52
CA LEU A 281 9.84 -6.09 -3.04
C LEU A 281 9.21 -5.72 -1.71
N GLU A 282 7.90 -5.71 -1.61
CA GLU A 282 7.19 -5.39 -0.36
C GLU A 282 5.73 -5.82 -0.41
N THR A 283 5.12 -5.90 0.76
CA THR A 283 3.69 -6.07 0.92
C THR A 283 3.18 -5.20 2.06
N ALA A 284 2.02 -4.59 1.87
CA ALA A 284 1.32 -3.80 2.88
C ALA A 284 -0.03 -4.44 3.19
N ALA A 285 -0.37 -4.56 4.48
CA ALA A 285 -1.67 -5.08 4.94
C ALA A 285 -2.75 -3.97 4.89
N ARG A 286 -2.92 -3.39 3.72
CA ARG A 286 -3.87 -2.33 3.39
C ARG A 286 -4.11 -2.29 1.89
N VAL A 287 -5.08 -1.50 1.46
CA VAL A 287 -5.35 -1.27 0.04
C VAL A 287 -4.23 -0.50 -0.67
N GLY A 288 -4.09 -0.66 -1.97
CA GLY A 288 -3.19 0.13 -2.82
C GLY A 288 -3.51 1.62 -2.75
N GLY A 289 -2.46 2.47 -2.78
CA GLY A 289 -2.59 3.92 -2.82
C GLY A 289 -2.77 4.47 -4.23
N ALA A 290 -2.65 5.80 -4.39
CA ALA A 290 -2.62 6.48 -5.69
C ALA A 290 -3.75 6.07 -6.65
N HIS A 291 -4.99 5.93 -6.14
CA HIS A 291 -6.18 5.52 -6.91
C HIS A 291 -6.16 4.08 -7.48
N ILE A 292 -5.27 3.22 -7.00
CA ILE A 292 -5.26 1.79 -7.40
C ILE A 292 -6.58 1.11 -7.01
N THR A 293 -7.17 1.46 -5.85
CA THR A 293 -8.50 0.95 -5.46
C THR A 293 -9.60 1.34 -6.44
N ASP A 294 -9.53 2.55 -6.98
CA ASP A 294 -10.49 3.03 -7.98
C ASP A 294 -10.32 2.27 -9.30
N LEU A 295 -9.08 1.96 -9.69
CA LEU A 295 -8.79 1.12 -10.86
C LEU A 295 -9.36 -0.30 -10.68
N VAL A 296 -9.12 -0.94 -9.53
CA VAL A 296 -9.67 -2.27 -9.23
C VAL A 296 -11.19 -2.22 -9.24
N HIS A 297 -11.80 -1.22 -8.62
CA HIS A 297 -13.25 -1.05 -8.62
C HIS A 297 -13.79 -0.87 -10.04
N ALA A 298 -13.20 -0.02 -10.85
CA ALA A 298 -13.65 0.24 -12.21
C ALA A 298 -13.57 -1.00 -13.10
N THR A 299 -12.57 -1.87 -12.90
CA THR A 299 -12.33 -3.07 -13.73
C THR A 299 -13.06 -4.32 -13.25
N THR A 300 -13.52 -4.35 -12.00
CA THR A 300 -14.11 -5.56 -11.40
C THR A 300 -15.43 -5.31 -10.66
N GLY A 301 -15.69 -4.09 -10.22
CA GLY A 301 -16.78 -3.75 -9.29
C GLY A 301 -16.45 -4.05 -7.83
N ILE A 302 -15.25 -4.55 -7.50
CA ILE A 302 -14.82 -4.82 -6.14
C ILE A 302 -14.29 -3.53 -5.50
N ASP A 303 -15.00 -3.04 -4.50
CA ASP A 303 -14.50 -1.97 -3.62
C ASP A 303 -13.65 -2.60 -2.49
N LEU A 304 -12.34 -2.54 -2.62
CA LEU A 304 -11.41 -3.15 -1.67
C LEU A 304 -11.57 -2.60 -0.24
N TRP A 305 -11.95 -1.34 -0.08
CA TRP A 305 -12.21 -0.77 1.24
C TRP A 305 -13.46 -1.36 1.89
N ALA A 306 -14.55 -1.46 1.13
CA ALA A 306 -15.79 -2.04 1.60
C ALA A 306 -15.64 -3.55 1.86
N GLU A 307 -14.94 -4.26 0.98
CA GLU A 307 -14.68 -5.69 1.17
C GLU A 307 -13.78 -5.94 2.38
N TRP A 308 -12.78 -5.08 2.64
CA TRP A 308 -11.97 -5.17 3.86
C TRP A 308 -12.82 -5.05 5.12
N ALA A 309 -13.77 -4.11 5.16
CA ALA A 309 -14.71 -4.00 6.29
C ALA A 309 -15.51 -5.29 6.48
N LYS A 310 -16.02 -5.90 5.41
CA LYS A 310 -16.78 -7.16 5.48
C LYS A 310 -15.92 -8.33 5.98
N VAL A 311 -14.67 -8.42 5.53
CA VAL A 311 -13.68 -9.41 6.00
C VAL A 311 -13.43 -9.26 7.49
N GLU A 312 -13.24 -8.04 7.98
CA GLU A 312 -13.02 -7.78 9.41
C GLU A 312 -14.29 -8.04 10.26
N ILE A 313 -15.48 -7.78 9.71
CA ILE A 313 -16.76 -8.11 10.35
C ILE A 313 -16.95 -9.63 10.45
N ALA A 314 -16.63 -10.37 9.40
CA ALA A 314 -16.68 -11.83 9.40
C ALA A 314 -15.73 -12.44 10.43
N GLY A 315 -14.53 -11.87 10.58
CA GLY A 315 -13.62 -12.11 11.71
C GLY A 315 -13.11 -13.53 11.91
N GLY A 316 -13.36 -14.45 10.97
CA GLY A 316 -13.05 -15.88 11.06
C GLY A 316 -14.16 -16.73 11.70
N ASP A 317 -15.16 -16.11 12.31
CA ASP A 317 -16.27 -16.81 12.96
C ASP A 317 -17.50 -16.93 12.05
N ARG A 318 -17.57 -16.13 11.00
CA ARG A 318 -18.66 -16.09 10.02
C ARG A 318 -18.12 -16.32 8.62
N PRO A 319 -18.91 -16.93 7.71
CA PRO A 319 -18.45 -17.10 6.33
C PRO A 319 -18.33 -15.73 5.64
N TYR A 320 -17.30 -15.61 4.81
CA TYR A 320 -17.12 -14.50 3.88
C TYR A 320 -16.92 -15.07 2.46
N ALA A 321 -17.52 -14.43 1.48
CA ALA A 321 -17.29 -14.72 0.08
C ALA A 321 -17.20 -13.41 -0.70
N VAL A 322 -16.26 -13.36 -1.64
CA VAL A 322 -16.16 -12.23 -2.56
C VAL A 322 -17.43 -12.17 -3.42
N PRO A 323 -18.05 -11.00 -3.59
CA PRO A 323 -19.22 -10.88 -4.45
C PRO A 323 -18.89 -11.22 -5.91
N ALA A 324 -19.91 -11.51 -6.70
CA ALA A 324 -19.74 -11.68 -8.15
C ALA A 324 -19.18 -10.37 -8.74
N TYR A 325 -18.18 -10.51 -9.62
CA TYR A 325 -17.50 -9.38 -10.23
C TYR A 325 -17.28 -9.60 -11.73
N TRP A 326 -17.15 -8.51 -12.47
CA TRP A 326 -16.77 -8.56 -13.88
C TRP A 326 -15.25 -8.58 -14.06
N LYS A 327 -14.78 -8.78 -15.27
CA LYS A 327 -13.34 -9.00 -15.55
C LYS A 327 -12.85 -8.15 -16.71
N ASP A 328 -13.17 -6.85 -16.68
CA ASP A 328 -12.61 -5.91 -17.64
C ASP A 328 -11.13 -5.61 -17.32
N TYR A 329 -10.45 -5.02 -18.27
CA TYR A 329 -9.08 -4.53 -18.11
C TYR A 329 -9.09 -3.03 -17.93
N GLY A 330 -8.18 -2.52 -17.13
CA GLY A 330 -8.08 -1.09 -16.93
C GLY A 330 -6.65 -0.59 -16.95
N GLY A 331 -6.55 0.70 -17.16
CA GLY A 331 -5.31 1.43 -17.06
C GLY A 331 -5.54 2.76 -16.36
N MET A 332 -4.52 3.19 -15.66
CA MET A 332 -4.53 4.47 -14.95
C MET A 332 -3.29 5.26 -15.30
N ILE A 333 -3.45 6.54 -15.50
CA ILE A 333 -2.40 7.53 -15.66
C ILE A 333 -2.64 8.69 -14.73
N VAL A 334 -1.63 9.06 -13.93
CA VAL A 334 -1.68 10.18 -12.98
C VAL A 334 -0.36 10.94 -13.01
N CYS A 335 -0.41 12.25 -12.89
CA CYS A 335 0.79 13.06 -12.68
C CYS A 335 0.51 14.31 -11.85
N LEU A 336 1.56 14.90 -11.30
CA LEU A 336 1.52 16.27 -10.83
C LEU A 336 1.32 17.20 -12.02
N ALA A 337 0.42 18.17 -11.88
CA ALA A 337 0.07 19.11 -12.94
C ALA A 337 0.59 20.53 -12.66
N ARG A 338 1.06 21.20 -13.71
CA ARG A 338 1.42 22.61 -13.66
C ARG A 338 0.23 23.51 -13.34
N GLN A 339 -0.94 23.11 -13.83
CA GLN A 339 -2.20 23.82 -13.58
C GLN A 339 -2.70 23.49 -12.16
N GLU A 340 -3.26 24.48 -11.49
CA GLU A 340 -3.86 24.28 -10.17
C GLU A 340 -5.07 23.33 -10.25
N TRP A 341 -5.89 23.49 -11.27
CA TRP A 341 -7.04 22.64 -11.60
C TRP A 341 -6.95 22.20 -13.06
N PRO A 342 -6.28 21.07 -13.36
CA PRO A 342 -6.08 20.63 -14.72
C PRO A 342 -7.39 20.16 -15.37
N ASP A 343 -7.63 20.58 -16.61
CA ASP A 343 -8.75 20.12 -17.41
C ASP A 343 -8.34 18.94 -18.29
N THR A 344 -8.90 17.77 -18.02
CA THR A 344 -8.71 16.55 -18.79
C THR A 344 -9.84 16.30 -19.81
N GLY A 345 -10.68 17.29 -20.10
CA GLY A 345 -11.83 17.16 -21.01
C GLY A 345 -11.49 16.73 -22.43
N ALA A 346 -10.30 17.09 -22.93
CA ALA A 346 -9.80 16.69 -24.26
C ALA A 346 -9.45 15.21 -24.42
N TYR A 347 -9.51 14.42 -23.34
CA TYR A 347 -9.30 12.97 -23.31
C TYR A 347 -10.66 12.30 -23.24
N ASP A 348 -11.39 12.27 -24.35
CA ASP A 348 -12.82 11.95 -24.44
C ASP A 348 -13.14 10.56 -25.01
N ASP A 349 -12.14 9.67 -25.09
CA ASP A 349 -12.37 8.28 -25.46
C ASP A 349 -13.44 7.66 -24.52
N ARG A 350 -14.35 6.86 -25.09
CA ARG A 350 -15.48 6.23 -24.36
C ARG A 350 -15.04 5.33 -23.21
N GLU A 351 -13.81 4.86 -23.24
CA GLU A 351 -13.18 4.02 -22.23
C GLU A 351 -12.74 4.83 -20.99
N VAL A 352 -12.75 6.15 -21.02
CA VAL A 352 -12.46 6.99 -19.85
C VAL A 352 -13.64 6.94 -18.89
N VAL A 353 -13.50 6.18 -17.81
CA VAL A 353 -14.57 5.97 -16.83
C VAL A 353 -14.43 6.85 -15.57
N MET A 354 -13.23 7.36 -15.31
CA MET A 354 -12.97 8.21 -14.15
C MET A 354 -11.93 9.28 -14.49
N ARG A 355 -12.14 10.49 -13.95
CA ARG A 355 -11.22 11.61 -13.99
C ARG A 355 -10.77 11.94 -12.58
N ILE A 356 -9.45 11.94 -12.35
CA ILE A 356 -8.85 12.33 -11.09
C ILE A 356 -8.64 13.84 -11.16
N ASN A 357 -9.45 14.58 -10.41
CA ASN A 357 -9.44 16.04 -10.42
C ASN A 357 -9.15 16.56 -9.01
N HIS A 358 -7.86 16.62 -8.67
CA HIS A 358 -7.38 17.20 -7.43
C HIS A 358 -6.47 18.40 -7.75
N ARG A 359 -6.33 19.27 -6.78
CA ARG A 359 -5.45 20.43 -6.90
C ARG A 359 -4.04 19.98 -7.30
N HIS A 360 -3.51 20.50 -8.40
CA HIS A 360 -2.23 20.15 -9.00
C HIS A 360 -2.06 18.66 -9.38
N HIS A 361 -3.15 17.93 -9.64
CA HIS A 361 -3.09 16.55 -10.10
C HIS A 361 -4.00 16.34 -11.29
N ALA A 362 -3.45 15.77 -12.36
CA ALA A 362 -4.20 15.28 -13.50
C ALA A 362 -4.17 13.76 -13.54
N GLY A 363 -5.32 13.14 -13.79
CA GLY A 363 -5.34 11.69 -13.94
C GLY A 363 -6.62 11.16 -14.58
N LEU A 364 -6.51 9.95 -15.12
CA LEU A 364 -7.59 9.21 -15.77
C LEU A 364 -7.52 7.74 -15.42
N VAL A 365 -8.70 7.11 -15.33
CA VAL A 365 -8.85 5.66 -15.38
C VAL A 365 -9.62 5.31 -16.66
N VAL A 366 -9.06 4.39 -17.43
CA VAL A 366 -9.67 3.84 -18.64
C VAL A 366 -10.00 2.37 -18.42
N VAL A 367 -11.12 1.90 -18.98
CA VAL A 367 -11.58 0.52 -18.86
C VAL A 367 -12.04 0.00 -20.21
N SER A 368 -11.67 -1.24 -20.55
CA SER A 368 -12.09 -1.93 -21.75
C SER A 368 -12.12 -3.45 -21.51
N PRO A 369 -13.02 -4.19 -22.15
CA PRO A 369 -12.94 -5.66 -22.17
C PRO A 369 -11.72 -6.18 -22.95
N ASP A 370 -11.01 -5.31 -23.69
CA ASP A 370 -9.82 -5.64 -24.47
C ASP A 370 -8.58 -4.99 -23.84
N ALA A 371 -7.65 -5.81 -23.33
CA ALA A 371 -6.39 -5.36 -22.75
C ALA A 371 -5.49 -4.61 -23.76
N ALA A 372 -5.54 -4.97 -25.06
CA ALA A 372 -4.75 -4.29 -26.08
C ALA A 372 -5.28 -2.86 -26.30
N ARG A 373 -6.61 -2.64 -26.21
CA ARG A 373 -7.20 -1.30 -26.27
C ARG A 373 -6.75 -0.42 -25.10
N VAL A 374 -6.71 -0.98 -23.88
CA VAL A 374 -6.19 -0.26 -22.70
C VAL A 374 -4.74 0.18 -22.92
N GLN A 375 -3.89 -0.75 -23.40
CA GLN A 375 -2.49 -0.44 -23.68
C GLN A 375 -2.37 0.67 -24.73
N ALA A 376 -3.10 0.57 -25.84
CA ALA A 376 -3.08 1.58 -26.90
C ALA A 376 -3.52 2.98 -26.43
N LEU A 377 -4.49 3.05 -25.51
CA LEU A 377 -4.91 4.31 -24.89
C LEU A 377 -3.81 4.89 -24.00
N LEU A 378 -3.20 4.08 -23.14
CA LEU A 378 -2.11 4.54 -22.29
C LEU A 378 -0.90 5.00 -23.11
N ASP A 379 -0.53 4.28 -24.18
CA ASP A 379 0.56 4.66 -25.08
C ASP A 379 0.29 6.00 -25.80
N ASN A 380 -0.98 6.26 -26.16
CA ASN A 380 -1.41 7.54 -26.72
C ASN A 380 -1.41 8.67 -25.69
N TYR A 381 -1.89 8.38 -24.47
CA TYR A 381 -2.08 9.39 -23.43
C TYR A 381 -0.78 9.82 -22.75
N GLN A 382 0.20 8.93 -22.59
CA GLN A 382 1.44 9.26 -21.89
C GLN A 382 2.16 10.47 -22.48
N PRO A 383 2.48 10.56 -23.79
CA PRO A 383 3.14 11.73 -24.36
C PRO A 383 2.27 12.99 -24.26
N ARG A 384 0.94 12.88 -24.39
CA ARG A 384 0.01 14.01 -24.26
C ARG A 384 0.00 14.53 -22.83
N PHE A 385 -0.14 13.64 -21.80
CA PHE A 385 -0.10 14.04 -20.38
C PHE A 385 1.20 14.74 -20.02
N TYR A 386 2.32 14.25 -20.58
CA TYR A 386 3.62 14.89 -20.37
C TYR A 386 3.64 16.32 -20.90
N ASN A 387 3.09 16.55 -22.08
CA ASN A 387 3.04 17.87 -22.71
C ASN A 387 1.99 18.78 -22.06
N ASP A 388 0.82 18.26 -21.75
CA ASP A 388 -0.32 19.06 -21.31
C ASP A 388 -0.26 19.43 -19.82
N PHE A 389 0.19 18.49 -18.98
CA PHE A 389 0.06 18.66 -17.53
C PHE A 389 1.38 18.58 -16.76
N PHE A 390 2.25 17.65 -17.09
CA PHE A 390 3.34 17.22 -16.23
C PHE A 390 4.14 18.38 -15.62
N ALA A 391 4.25 18.35 -14.27
CA ALA A 391 5.13 19.17 -13.48
C ALA A 391 6.15 18.28 -12.74
N ASN A 392 7.40 18.71 -12.75
CA ASN A 392 8.44 18.05 -11.95
C ASN A 392 8.59 18.81 -10.64
N LEU A 393 8.33 18.12 -9.53
CA LEU A 393 8.65 18.59 -8.18
C LEU A 393 9.66 17.63 -7.56
N PRO A 394 10.63 18.11 -6.76
CA PRO A 394 11.52 17.22 -6.04
C PRO A 394 10.72 16.27 -5.14
N ALA A 395 11.20 15.03 -4.99
CA ALA A 395 10.59 14.07 -4.10
C ALA A 395 10.50 14.64 -2.67
N PRO A 396 9.37 14.48 -1.97
CA PRO A 396 9.24 15.00 -0.62
C PRO A 396 10.19 14.25 0.32
N ASP A 397 10.89 14.99 1.17
CA ASP A 397 11.78 14.42 2.21
C ASP A 397 11.00 13.81 3.38
N ARG A 398 9.69 14.09 3.47
CA ARG A 398 8.77 13.62 4.52
C ARG A 398 7.41 13.29 3.92
N PRO A 399 6.65 12.38 4.56
CA PRO A 399 5.25 12.16 4.20
C PRO A 399 4.47 13.47 4.20
N PRO A 400 3.53 13.66 3.27
CA PRO A 400 2.66 14.84 3.30
C PRO A 400 1.94 14.89 4.65
N THR A 401 2.01 16.06 5.26
CA THR A 401 1.38 16.35 6.57
C THR A 401 -0.12 16.47 6.46
#